data_17b42625a92304cb32a1ba108aa45a74
#
_entry.id   17b42625a92304cb32a1ba108aa45a74
#
_cell.length_a   1.000
_cell.length_b   1.000
_cell.length_c   1.000
_cell.angle_alpha   90.00
_cell.angle_beta   90.00
_cell.angle_gamma   90.00
#
_symmetry.space_group_name_H-M   'P 1'
#
loop_
_entity.id
_entity.type
_entity.pdbx_description
1 polymer ?
#
loop_
_entity_poly.entity_id
_entity_poly.type
_entity_poly.pdbx_seq_one_letter_code
_entity_poly.pdbx_strand_id
1 'polypeptide(L)'
;TRPAIAPDSMTTLLDILAPSAVIVGLEGDTKDAIIEELVDRLEVGTAISDRDKVLQAVLEREKIMSTGIGDGIAIPHGKSDAVIELTAALGIHKRGVDFEALDGEPAFVFFLLVSPANVSGPHIKALARISRMLKNDGFKKKLIEAESSADIISAIEEEEKSHSSVG
;
A
#
# COMPACT_ATOMS: atom_id res chain seq x y z
N THR A 1 17.87 -23.90 -7.10
CA THR A 1 18.24 -22.62 -6.47
C THR A 1 17.75 -21.46 -7.31
N ARG A 2 17.07 -20.54 -6.71
CA ARG A 2 16.68 -19.34 -7.44
C ARG A 2 17.92 -18.57 -7.82
N PRO A 3 18.00 -18.10 -9.06
CA PRO A 3 19.11 -17.24 -9.42
C PRO A 3 19.05 -15.95 -8.60
N ALA A 4 20.21 -15.40 -8.34
CA ALA A 4 20.28 -14.10 -7.69
C ALA A 4 19.61 -13.08 -8.61
N ILE A 5 18.65 -12.37 -8.08
CA ILE A 5 17.88 -11.40 -8.85
C ILE A 5 18.22 -10.01 -8.34
N ALA A 6 18.50 -9.10 -9.24
CA ALA A 6 18.77 -7.73 -8.86
C ALA A 6 17.54 -7.21 -8.07
N PRO A 7 17.76 -6.73 -6.84
CA PRO A 7 16.62 -6.36 -5.97
C PRO A 7 15.67 -5.33 -6.60
N ASP A 8 16.19 -4.48 -7.46
CA ASP A 8 15.41 -3.39 -8.04
C ASP A 8 14.65 -3.77 -9.29
N SER A 9 14.96 -4.91 -9.91
CA SER A 9 14.32 -5.29 -11.16
C SER A 9 13.22 -6.32 -10.99
N MET A 10 13.10 -6.94 -9.80
CA MET A 10 12.26 -8.12 -9.65
C MET A 10 11.10 -7.98 -8.68
N THR A 11 11.15 -7.00 -7.79
CA THR A 11 10.05 -6.85 -6.84
C THR A 11 8.89 -6.12 -7.51
N THR A 12 7.79 -6.84 -7.67
CA THR A 12 6.55 -6.25 -8.16
C THR A 12 5.63 -5.99 -6.97
N LEU A 13 4.56 -5.24 -7.19
CA LEU A 13 3.59 -5.02 -6.13
C LEU A 13 2.98 -6.33 -5.63
N LEU A 14 2.75 -7.27 -6.54
CA LEU A 14 2.14 -8.55 -6.17
C LEU A 14 3.09 -9.42 -5.35
N ASP A 15 4.39 -9.15 -5.40
CA ASP A 15 5.35 -9.87 -4.55
C ASP A 15 5.24 -9.48 -3.09
N ILE A 16 4.78 -8.25 -2.81
CA ILE A 16 4.70 -7.73 -1.45
C ILE A 16 3.26 -7.57 -0.96
N LEU A 17 2.28 -7.75 -1.85
CA LEU A 17 0.86 -7.56 -1.54
C LEU A 17 0.16 -8.91 -1.52
N ALA A 18 -0.10 -9.43 -0.33
CA ALA A 18 -0.83 -10.70 -0.19
C ALA A 18 -2.29 -10.49 -0.59
N PRO A 19 -2.91 -11.47 -1.27
CA PRO A 19 -4.34 -11.34 -1.63
C PRO A 19 -5.25 -11.10 -0.43
N SER A 20 -4.92 -11.65 0.72
CA SER A 20 -5.70 -11.45 1.95
C SER A 20 -5.57 -10.03 2.51
N ALA A 21 -4.59 -9.27 2.03
CA ALA A 21 -4.38 -7.89 2.45
C ALA A 21 -4.95 -6.87 1.46
N VAL A 22 -5.84 -7.31 0.57
CA VAL A 22 -6.55 -6.44 -0.37
C VAL A 22 -8.00 -6.32 0.09
N ILE A 23 -8.44 -5.09 0.35
CA ILE A 23 -9.76 -4.83 0.92
C ILE A 23 -10.57 -3.92 0.00
N VAL A 24 -11.71 -4.40 -0.47
CA VAL A 24 -12.67 -3.55 -1.17
C VAL A 24 -13.74 -3.17 -0.17
N GLY A 25 -13.88 -1.86 0.05
CA GLY A 25 -14.85 -1.36 1.02
C GLY A 25 -14.28 -1.25 2.42
N LEU A 26 -13.27 -0.38 2.57
CA LEU A 26 -12.80 -0.02 3.91
C LEU A 26 -13.95 0.64 4.66
N GLU A 27 -14.07 0.36 5.94
CA GLU A 27 -15.18 0.82 6.76
C GLU A 27 -14.84 2.01 7.64
N GLY A 28 -13.58 2.25 7.94
CA GLY A 28 -13.15 3.35 8.80
C GLY A 28 -13.50 4.70 8.22
N ASP A 29 -13.86 5.64 9.08
CA ASP A 29 -14.24 7.00 8.67
C ASP A 29 -13.17 8.03 9.01
N THR A 30 -12.10 7.63 9.67
CA THR A 30 -11.02 8.53 10.05
C THR A 30 -9.70 7.96 9.57
N LYS A 31 -8.71 8.84 9.49
CA LYS A 31 -7.34 8.47 9.12
C LYS A 31 -6.82 7.31 9.98
N ASP A 32 -6.93 7.44 11.30
CA ASP A 32 -6.43 6.42 12.22
C ASP A 32 -7.18 5.11 12.07
N ALA A 33 -8.50 5.17 11.87
CA ALA A 33 -9.30 3.96 11.69
C ALA A 33 -8.93 3.22 10.40
N ILE A 34 -8.64 3.95 9.34
CA ILE A 34 -8.19 3.37 8.07
C ILE A 34 -6.84 2.67 8.24
N ILE A 35 -5.90 3.33 8.90
CA ILE A 35 -4.57 2.76 9.13
C ILE A 35 -4.69 1.48 9.95
N GLU A 36 -5.51 1.52 10.99
CA GLU A 36 -5.73 0.36 11.85
C GLU A 36 -6.34 -0.81 11.08
N GLU A 37 -7.31 -0.53 10.24
CA GLU A 37 -7.96 -1.54 9.42
C GLU A 37 -6.98 -2.22 8.46
N LEU A 38 -6.10 -1.43 7.86
CA LEU A 38 -5.06 -1.95 6.95
C LEU A 38 -4.02 -2.80 7.70
N VAL A 39 -3.59 -2.34 8.87
CA VAL A 39 -2.62 -3.10 9.69
C VAL A 39 -3.22 -4.43 10.12
N ASP A 40 -4.51 -4.45 10.48
CA ASP A 40 -5.19 -5.67 10.85
C ASP A 40 -5.16 -6.70 9.72
N ARG A 41 -5.28 -6.25 8.49
CA ARG A 41 -5.24 -7.15 7.35
C ARG A 41 -3.84 -7.69 7.10
N LEU A 42 -2.82 -6.91 7.39
CA LEU A 42 -1.44 -7.41 7.30
C LEU A 42 -1.22 -8.54 8.31
N GLU A 43 -1.75 -8.39 9.51
CA GLU A 43 -1.60 -9.42 10.53
C GLU A 43 -2.18 -10.76 10.07
N VAL A 44 -3.31 -10.72 9.38
CA VAL A 44 -3.96 -11.95 8.91
C VAL A 44 -3.18 -12.63 7.80
N GLY A 45 -2.59 -11.84 6.90
CA GLY A 45 -2.01 -12.36 5.67
C GLY A 45 -0.50 -12.48 5.61
N THR A 46 0.21 -11.99 6.60
CA THR A 46 1.68 -11.93 6.53
C THR A 46 2.32 -12.23 7.89
N ALA A 47 3.65 -12.32 7.89
CA ALA A 47 4.41 -12.62 9.09
C ALA A 47 4.70 -11.37 9.90
N ILE A 48 3.67 -10.85 10.55
CA ILE A 48 3.82 -9.77 11.52
C ILE A 48 3.82 -10.38 12.91
N SER A 49 4.88 -10.12 13.66
CA SER A 49 5.02 -10.68 15.01
C SER A 49 4.34 -9.84 16.08
N ASP A 50 4.11 -8.56 15.83
CA ASP A 50 3.51 -7.66 16.80
C ASP A 50 2.72 -6.56 16.08
N ARG A 51 1.41 -6.76 16.03
CA ARG A 51 0.48 -5.85 15.34
C ARG A 51 0.55 -4.43 15.92
N ASP A 52 0.60 -4.31 17.23
CA ASP A 52 0.60 -3.00 17.87
C ASP A 52 1.87 -2.22 17.59
N LYS A 53 3.00 -2.88 17.48
CA LYS A 53 4.27 -2.24 17.12
C LYS A 53 4.20 -1.67 15.70
N VAL A 54 3.63 -2.43 14.77
CA VAL A 54 3.48 -1.98 13.39
C VAL A 54 2.54 -0.78 13.33
N LEU A 55 1.41 -0.88 14.00
CA LEU A 55 0.43 0.22 14.03
C LEU A 55 1.06 1.49 14.61
N GLN A 56 1.78 1.36 15.71
CA GLN A 56 2.45 2.49 16.35
C GLN A 56 3.44 3.17 15.38
N ALA A 57 4.25 2.36 14.69
CA ALA A 57 5.24 2.89 13.74
C ALA A 57 4.58 3.67 12.62
N VAL A 58 3.51 3.15 12.06
CA VAL A 58 2.80 3.82 10.96
C VAL A 58 2.13 5.10 11.45
N LEU A 59 1.48 5.06 12.60
CA LEU A 59 0.83 6.24 13.16
C LEU A 59 1.83 7.35 13.49
N GLU A 60 2.98 6.99 14.02
CA GLU A 60 4.03 7.97 14.33
C GLU A 60 4.58 8.63 13.07
N ARG A 61 4.77 7.85 12.01
CA ARG A 61 5.22 8.39 10.73
C ARG A 61 4.17 9.35 10.17
N GLU A 62 2.91 9.00 10.27
CA GLU A 62 1.82 9.83 9.74
C GLU A 62 1.72 11.16 10.47
N LYS A 63 2.05 11.21 11.75
CA LYS A 63 2.04 12.44 12.54
C LYS A 63 3.08 13.46 12.07
N ILE A 64 4.18 13.00 11.49
CA ILE A 64 5.23 13.89 11.02
C ILE A 64 4.74 14.68 9.81
N MET A 65 4.11 14.00 8.86
CA MET A 65 3.56 14.62 7.67
C MET A 65 2.57 13.65 7.05
N SER A 66 1.43 14.14 6.62
CA SER A 66 0.42 13.27 5.99
C SER A 66 1.00 12.53 4.78
N THR A 67 0.62 11.26 4.66
CA THR A 67 0.96 10.47 3.48
C THR A 67 -0.14 10.49 2.42
N GLY A 68 -1.15 11.34 2.60
CA GLY A 68 -2.13 11.63 1.57
C GLY A 68 -1.49 12.52 0.51
N ILE A 69 -1.17 11.92 -0.64
CA ILE A 69 -0.40 12.63 -1.66
C ILE A 69 -1.26 13.43 -2.63
N GLY A 70 -2.57 13.38 -2.48
CA GLY A 70 -3.51 14.04 -3.38
C GLY A 70 -4.04 13.08 -4.42
N ASP A 71 -4.93 13.56 -5.27
CA ASP A 71 -5.58 12.78 -6.33
C ASP A 71 -6.31 11.55 -5.82
N GLY A 72 -6.78 11.60 -4.57
CA GLY A 72 -7.53 10.49 -3.99
C GLY A 72 -6.68 9.35 -3.46
N ILE A 73 -5.38 9.57 -3.26
CA ILE A 73 -4.43 8.53 -2.89
C ILE A 73 -3.75 8.85 -1.56
N ALA A 74 -3.58 7.82 -0.72
CA ALA A 74 -2.75 7.90 0.47
C ALA A 74 -1.86 6.66 0.54
N ILE A 75 -0.62 6.86 1.00
CA ILE A 75 0.34 5.76 1.14
C ILE A 75 0.92 5.77 2.56
N PRO A 76 0.10 5.38 3.56
CA PRO A 76 0.65 5.26 4.90
C PRO A 76 1.74 4.21 4.93
N HIS A 77 2.81 4.47 5.70
CA HIS A 77 3.93 3.55 5.73
C HIS A 77 4.72 3.69 7.02
N GLY A 78 5.53 2.70 7.28
CA GLY A 78 6.38 2.71 8.46
C GLY A 78 7.42 1.60 8.40
N LYS A 79 8.33 1.65 9.36
CA LYS A 79 9.36 0.63 9.53
C LYS A 79 9.24 0.04 10.91
N SER A 80 9.36 -1.27 11.01
CA SER A 80 9.25 -1.97 12.28
C SER A 80 10.01 -3.29 12.22
N ASP A 81 10.69 -3.62 13.31
CA ASP A 81 11.32 -4.93 13.41
C ASP A 81 10.31 -6.03 13.72
N ALA A 82 9.03 -5.69 13.85
CA ALA A 82 7.96 -6.67 13.96
C ALA A 82 7.56 -7.29 12.63
N VAL A 83 8.16 -6.85 11.51
CA VAL A 83 7.99 -7.50 10.21
C VAL A 83 9.35 -7.98 9.72
N ILE A 84 9.37 -9.12 9.03
CA ILE A 84 10.62 -9.73 8.57
C ILE A 84 10.97 -9.35 7.13
N GLU A 85 10.01 -8.88 6.37
CA GLU A 85 10.23 -8.46 4.99
C GLU A 85 9.24 -7.36 4.60
N LEU A 86 9.57 -6.65 3.53
CA LEU A 86 8.69 -5.60 3.00
C LEU A 86 7.34 -6.20 2.66
N THR A 87 6.28 -5.59 3.14
CA THR A 87 4.92 -6.07 2.93
C THR A 87 3.96 -4.90 2.76
N ALA A 88 2.85 -5.15 2.08
CA ALA A 88 1.88 -4.11 1.76
C ALA A 88 0.44 -4.59 1.94
N ALA A 89 -0.44 -3.64 2.19
CA ALA A 89 -1.89 -3.86 2.15
C ALA A 89 -2.49 -2.77 1.26
N LEU A 90 -3.57 -3.10 0.59
CA LEU A 90 -4.27 -2.16 -0.29
C LEU A 90 -5.74 -2.16 0.05
N GLY A 91 -6.28 -0.97 0.27
CA GLY A 91 -7.70 -0.83 0.56
C GLY A 91 -8.34 0.27 -0.26
N ILE A 92 -9.61 0.09 -0.57
CA ILE A 92 -10.41 1.05 -1.29
C ILE A 92 -11.56 1.49 -0.40
N HIS A 93 -11.75 2.81 -0.27
CA HIS A 93 -12.88 3.37 0.44
C HIS A 93 -13.80 4.02 -0.57
N LYS A 94 -15.04 3.57 -0.62
CA LYS A 94 -15.96 4.00 -1.69
C LYS A 94 -16.42 5.44 -1.58
N ARG A 95 -16.47 5.97 -0.36
CA ARG A 95 -16.95 7.35 -0.13
C ARG A 95 -15.83 8.36 0.06
N GLY A 96 -14.61 7.89 0.29
CA GLY A 96 -13.48 8.74 0.56
C GLY A 96 -13.35 9.13 2.02
N VAL A 97 -12.12 9.36 2.46
CA VAL A 97 -11.80 9.71 3.85
C VAL A 97 -10.85 10.90 3.84
N ASP A 98 -11.09 11.86 4.74
CA ASP A 98 -10.16 12.96 4.93
C ASP A 98 -8.87 12.43 5.53
N PHE A 99 -7.81 12.47 4.74
CA PHE A 99 -6.50 11.97 5.15
C PHE A 99 -5.50 13.12 5.31
N GLU A 100 -6.01 14.35 5.38
CA GLU A 100 -5.20 15.56 5.43
C GLU A 100 -4.24 15.61 4.24
N ALA A 101 -4.76 15.23 3.07
CA ALA A 101 -3.97 15.17 1.85
C ALA A 101 -3.47 16.56 1.44
N LEU A 102 -2.40 16.56 0.65
CA LEU A 102 -1.77 17.81 0.20
C LEU A 102 -2.73 18.72 -0.57
N ASP A 103 -3.69 18.15 -1.29
CA ASP A 103 -4.67 18.92 -2.07
C ASP A 103 -5.97 19.18 -1.31
N GLY A 104 -6.07 18.72 -0.06
CA GLY A 104 -7.26 18.91 0.76
C GLY A 104 -8.45 18.04 0.38
N GLU A 105 -8.28 17.16 -0.61
CA GLU A 105 -9.36 16.31 -1.08
C GLU A 105 -9.36 14.94 -0.39
N PRO A 106 -10.51 14.24 -0.34
CA PRO A 106 -10.55 12.94 0.31
C PRO A 106 -9.75 11.89 -0.46
N ALA A 107 -9.27 10.89 0.26
CA ALA A 107 -8.55 9.76 -0.33
C ALA A 107 -9.49 8.55 -0.43
N PHE A 108 -9.34 7.81 -1.52
CA PHE A 108 -10.15 6.62 -1.82
C PHE A 108 -9.30 5.36 -1.93
N VAL A 109 -8.02 5.52 -2.34
CA VAL A 109 -7.08 4.42 -2.52
C VAL A 109 -5.99 4.52 -1.47
N PHE A 110 -5.80 3.45 -0.71
CA PHE A 110 -4.85 3.43 0.39
C PHE A 110 -3.89 2.26 0.23
N PHE A 111 -2.60 2.56 0.06
CA PHE A 111 -1.54 1.57 0.08
C PHE A 111 -0.79 1.70 1.40
N LEU A 112 -0.85 0.67 2.22
CA LEU A 112 -0.02 0.60 3.42
C LEU A 112 1.25 -0.16 3.08
N LEU A 113 2.41 0.39 3.45
CA LEU A 113 3.69 -0.23 3.18
C LEU A 113 4.49 -0.31 4.47
N VAL A 114 4.90 -1.50 4.85
CA VAL A 114 5.69 -1.70 6.07
C VAL A 114 6.93 -2.53 5.74
N SER A 115 8.07 -2.12 6.26
CA SER A 115 9.32 -2.83 6.03
C SER A 115 10.10 -3.00 7.33
N PRO A 116 11.05 -3.95 7.37
CA PRO A 116 11.94 -4.09 8.53
C PRO A 116 12.72 -2.80 8.77
N ALA A 117 13.06 -2.56 10.01
CA ALA A 117 13.70 -1.31 10.42
C ALA A 117 15.03 -1.05 9.71
N ASN A 118 15.72 -2.09 9.32
CA ASN A 118 17.05 -1.99 8.69
C ASN A 118 17.01 -2.01 7.16
N VAL A 119 15.82 -1.96 6.56
CA VAL A 119 15.66 -2.00 5.10
C VAL A 119 15.19 -0.64 4.61
N SER A 120 15.98 0.01 3.76
CA SER A 120 15.63 1.34 3.23
C SER A 120 15.46 1.35 1.70
N GLY A 121 16.38 0.72 0.98
CA GLY A 121 16.35 0.74 -0.49
C GLY A 121 15.07 0.16 -1.09
N PRO A 122 14.70 -1.08 -0.76
CA PRO A 122 13.45 -1.65 -1.26
C PRO A 122 12.21 -0.87 -0.85
N HIS A 123 12.20 -0.31 0.35
CA HIS A 123 11.10 0.51 0.83
C HIS A 123 10.89 1.74 -0.05
N ILE A 124 11.98 2.47 -0.33
CA ILE A 124 11.93 3.67 -1.16
C ILE A 124 11.49 3.33 -2.59
N LYS A 125 12.03 2.24 -3.13
CA LYS A 125 11.67 1.79 -4.49
C LYS A 125 10.20 1.41 -4.59
N ALA A 126 9.67 0.74 -3.57
CA ALA A 126 8.26 0.37 -3.55
C ALA A 126 7.38 1.61 -3.49
N LEU A 127 7.71 2.59 -2.66
CA LEU A 127 6.97 3.85 -2.59
C LEU A 127 6.95 4.56 -3.94
N ALA A 128 8.12 4.62 -4.59
CA ALA A 128 8.23 5.27 -5.89
C ALA A 128 7.42 4.55 -6.95
N ARG A 129 7.45 3.22 -6.94
CA ARG A 129 6.69 2.40 -7.90
C ARG A 129 5.19 2.59 -7.73
N ILE A 130 4.72 2.54 -6.49
CA ILE A 130 3.30 2.73 -6.19
C ILE A 130 2.86 4.12 -6.64
N SER A 131 3.61 5.15 -6.30
CA SER A 131 3.28 6.53 -6.68
C SER A 131 3.21 6.68 -8.20
N ARG A 132 4.15 6.07 -8.92
CA ARG A 132 4.18 6.14 -10.38
C ARG A 132 2.99 5.43 -11.02
N MET A 133 2.65 4.24 -10.51
CA MET A 133 1.51 3.50 -11.03
C MET A 133 0.20 4.24 -10.81
N LEU A 134 0.04 4.86 -9.65
CA LEU A 134 -1.18 5.57 -9.30
C LEU A 134 -1.33 6.92 -10.01
N LYS A 135 -0.31 7.38 -10.73
CA LYS A 135 -0.45 8.55 -11.60
C LYS A 135 -1.25 8.23 -12.86
N ASN A 136 -1.38 6.96 -13.19
CA ASN A 136 -2.21 6.54 -14.31
C ASN A 136 -3.67 6.59 -13.87
N ASP A 137 -4.42 7.57 -14.37
CA ASP A 137 -5.81 7.77 -13.99
C ASP A 137 -6.70 6.58 -14.32
N GLY A 138 -6.43 5.91 -15.44
CA GLY A 138 -7.17 4.71 -15.81
C GLY A 138 -7.00 3.57 -14.81
N PHE A 139 -5.78 3.36 -14.35
CA PHE A 139 -5.49 2.36 -13.35
C PHE A 139 -6.18 2.70 -12.01
N LYS A 140 -6.03 3.94 -11.57
CA LYS A 140 -6.65 4.41 -10.33
C LYS A 140 -8.16 4.23 -10.38
N LYS A 141 -8.77 4.56 -11.52
CA LYS A 141 -10.21 4.40 -11.69
C LYS A 141 -10.64 2.95 -11.55
N LYS A 142 -9.87 2.02 -12.14
CA LYS A 142 -10.14 0.59 -12.01
C LYS A 142 -10.12 0.15 -10.56
N LEU A 143 -9.17 0.66 -9.78
CA LEU A 143 -9.09 0.32 -8.35
C LEU A 143 -10.31 0.84 -7.60
N ILE A 144 -10.69 2.09 -7.85
CA ILE A 144 -11.83 2.69 -7.14
C ILE A 144 -13.14 1.99 -7.50
N GLU A 145 -13.28 1.54 -8.73
CA GLU A 145 -14.50 0.88 -9.21
C GLU A 145 -14.52 -0.63 -8.94
N ALA A 146 -13.44 -1.20 -8.43
CA ALA A 146 -13.37 -2.63 -8.17
C ALA A 146 -14.46 -3.07 -7.19
N GLU A 147 -15.02 -4.23 -7.44
CA GLU A 147 -16.05 -4.79 -6.58
C GLU A 147 -15.55 -5.98 -5.77
N SER A 148 -14.34 -6.45 -6.07
CA SER A 148 -13.74 -7.58 -5.37
C SER A 148 -12.23 -7.44 -5.32
N SER A 149 -11.60 -8.19 -4.41
CA SER A 149 -10.14 -8.20 -4.35
C SER A 149 -9.54 -8.78 -5.63
N ALA A 150 -10.24 -9.72 -6.29
CA ALA A 150 -9.79 -10.27 -7.56
C ALA A 150 -9.71 -9.20 -8.64
N ASP A 151 -10.67 -8.28 -8.68
CA ASP A 151 -10.65 -7.16 -9.63
C ASP A 151 -9.42 -6.30 -9.42
N ILE A 152 -9.07 -6.03 -8.16
CA ILE A 152 -7.91 -5.21 -7.83
C ILE A 152 -6.63 -5.90 -8.27
N ILE A 153 -6.50 -7.19 -7.98
CA ILE A 153 -5.31 -7.96 -8.34
C ILE A 153 -5.15 -7.99 -9.85
N SER A 154 -6.24 -8.21 -10.60
CA SER A 154 -6.20 -8.18 -12.07
C SER A 154 -5.75 -6.82 -12.59
N ALA A 155 -6.24 -5.74 -12.01
CA ALA A 155 -5.85 -4.39 -12.42
C ALA A 155 -4.37 -4.15 -12.18
N ILE A 156 -3.84 -4.63 -11.04
CA ILE A 156 -2.42 -4.49 -10.74
C ILE A 156 -1.58 -5.29 -11.73
N GLU A 157 -2.00 -6.52 -12.03
CA GLU A 157 -1.29 -7.36 -13.00
C GLU A 157 -1.19 -6.68 -14.36
N GLU A 158 -2.28 -6.11 -14.84
CA GLU A 158 -2.29 -5.41 -16.11
C GLU A 158 -1.38 -4.18 -16.10
N GLU A 159 -1.45 -3.42 -15.02
CA GLU A 159 -0.64 -2.20 -14.90
C GLU A 159 0.84 -2.54 -14.83
N GLU A 160 1.21 -3.58 -14.10
CA GLU A 160 2.61 -3.99 -14.00
C GLU A 160 3.16 -4.51 -15.32
N LYS A 161 2.35 -5.20 -16.10
CA LYS A 161 2.75 -5.63 -17.45
C LYS A 161 3.04 -4.44 -18.35
N SER A 162 2.21 -3.42 -18.27
CA SER A 162 2.38 -2.20 -19.04
C SER A 162 3.70 -1.52 -18.73
N HIS A 163 4.07 -1.46 -17.44
CA HIS A 163 5.33 -0.85 -17.02
C HIS A 163 6.54 -1.72 -17.39
N SER A 164 6.39 -3.05 -17.31
CA SER A 164 7.46 -3.96 -17.67
C SER A 164 7.82 -3.91 -19.14
N SER A 165 6.81 -3.73 -20.01
CA SER A 165 7.03 -3.73 -21.45
C SER A 165 7.73 -2.47 -21.95
N VAL A 166 7.78 -1.42 -21.15
CA VAL A 166 8.41 -0.16 -21.51
C VAL A 166 9.90 -0.17 -21.15
N GLY A 167 10.24 -0.95 -20.19
CA GLY A 167 11.57 -0.94 -19.62
C GLY A 167 12.52 -1.85 -20.20
#